data_6b4975ea6a30cec440078907724787cf
#
_entry.id   6b4975ea6a30cec440078907724787cf
#
_cell.length_a   1.000
_cell.length_b   1.000
_cell.length_c   1.000
_cell.angle_alpha   90.00
_cell.angle_beta   90.00
_cell.angle_gamma   90.00
#
_symmetry.space_group_name_H-M   'P 1'
#
loop_
_entity.id
_entity.type
_entity.pdbx_description
1 polymer ?
#
loop_
_entity_poly.entity_id
_entity_poly.type
_entity_poly.pdbx_seq_one_letter_code
_entity_poly.pdbx_strand_id
1 'polypeptide(L)'
;MLMMASVAFAGCVSDDGDDTDDIDDTVDPVGGETESTLDTVIARGSLKCGVKDSQYGMGYLEADGTYTGLDIEYCKAVAAALGLDPATDIEYVLATGSNRFELLASEEIDVLIRTTTWTTSRDADLNADFAGINFYDGQGILVNLDAYDPVPTSALELDGAKICVGIGTTTEGNIADYFTVNDMEYTAVNSDDAATAKAQFEDGSCDAWTGDMSAMVAQKFGLDTEAVPNSAIMPELLSKEPLAAATRDNDDDWNDVVTWVWFGMLTAEELGITSANYDSADMTIPANERLLNNNLGLGTEANPLAATWMQSVLAAVGNYEEAYTESFCTFDDSGDCLIDRANSQNAPYWEGGLQYSPPMR
;
A
#
# COMPACT_ATOMS: atom_id res chain seq x y z
N MET A 1 -49.11 -26.93 22.70
CA MET A 1 -50.44 -26.34 22.41
C MET A 1 -50.20 -25.28 21.35
N LEU A 2 -50.48 -25.63 20.10
CA LEU A 2 -50.31 -24.85 18.90
C LEU A 2 -51.38 -23.76 18.82
N MET A 3 -51.03 -22.54 18.40
CA MET A 3 -51.99 -21.64 17.78
C MET A 3 -51.34 -21.02 16.52
N MET A 4 -51.80 -21.54 15.38
CA MET A 4 -51.67 -20.90 14.09
C MET A 4 -52.72 -19.81 13.94
N ALA A 5 -52.34 -18.64 13.50
CA ALA A 5 -53.25 -17.60 13.02
C ALA A 5 -53.01 -17.38 11.52
N SER A 6 -53.99 -17.83 10.75
CA SER A 6 -54.10 -17.56 9.31
C SER A 6 -54.72 -16.19 9.09
N VAL A 7 -54.14 -15.36 8.24
CA VAL A 7 -54.77 -14.13 7.75
C VAL A 7 -55.11 -14.34 6.27
N ALA A 8 -56.40 -14.25 5.96
CA ALA A 8 -56.97 -14.41 4.63
C ALA A 8 -56.84 -13.11 3.82
N PHE A 9 -56.47 -13.23 2.56
CA PHE A 9 -56.59 -12.18 1.55
C PHE A 9 -58.05 -12.04 1.11
N ALA A 10 -58.60 -10.84 1.18
CA ALA A 10 -59.82 -10.46 0.49
C ALA A 10 -59.48 -9.51 -0.63
N GLY A 11 -59.67 -9.96 -1.86
CA GLY A 11 -59.62 -9.12 -3.03
C GLY A 11 -60.91 -8.30 -3.20
N CYS A 12 -60.81 -7.06 -3.65
CA CYS A 12 -61.89 -6.30 -4.27
C CYS A 12 -61.43 -5.82 -5.63
N VAL A 13 -62.09 -6.32 -6.65
CA VAL A 13 -62.07 -5.76 -8.02
C VAL A 13 -63.22 -4.75 -8.10
N SER A 14 -62.94 -3.57 -8.62
CA SER A 14 -63.93 -2.66 -9.22
C SER A 14 -63.23 -1.71 -10.20
N ASP A 15 -63.67 -1.68 -11.25
CA ASP A 15 -63.81 -1.28 -12.62
C ASP A 15 -63.77 0.25 -12.86
N ASP A 16 -63.16 0.59 -14.03
CA ASP A 16 -63.34 1.79 -14.84
C ASP A 16 -63.03 3.19 -14.34
N GLY A 17 -62.02 3.81 -14.93
CA GLY A 17 -61.76 5.23 -14.98
C GLY A 17 -60.49 5.53 -15.78
N ASP A 18 -60.68 5.80 -17.06
CA ASP A 18 -59.67 6.33 -17.98
C ASP A 18 -59.23 7.74 -17.51
N ASP A 19 -58.01 7.86 -16.98
CA ASP A 19 -57.30 9.12 -16.81
C ASP A 19 -55.83 8.88 -17.14
N THR A 20 -55.44 9.34 -18.32
CA THR A 20 -54.08 9.46 -18.78
C THR A 20 -53.37 10.59 -18.01
N ASP A 21 -52.87 10.28 -16.83
CA ASP A 21 -51.84 11.10 -16.18
C ASP A 21 -50.49 10.66 -16.69
N ASP A 22 -49.86 11.52 -17.49
CA ASP A 22 -48.43 11.47 -17.81
C ASP A 22 -47.63 11.43 -16.48
N ILE A 23 -47.21 10.24 -16.08
CA ILE A 23 -46.19 10.11 -15.06
C ILE A 23 -44.91 10.58 -15.73
N ASP A 24 -44.51 11.80 -15.45
CA ASP A 24 -43.18 12.32 -15.69
C ASP A 24 -42.20 11.49 -14.83
N ASP A 25 -41.67 10.42 -15.43
CA ASP A 25 -40.72 9.51 -14.84
C ASP A 25 -39.29 10.11 -14.93
N THR A 26 -39.17 11.40 -14.64
CA THR A 26 -37.90 12.01 -14.29
C THR A 26 -37.62 11.69 -12.82
N VAL A 27 -37.20 10.46 -12.56
CA VAL A 27 -36.43 10.19 -11.37
C VAL A 27 -35.09 10.87 -11.59
N ASP A 28 -34.95 12.08 -11.06
CA ASP A 28 -33.62 12.66 -10.87
C ASP A 28 -32.78 11.62 -10.14
N PRO A 29 -31.61 11.20 -10.64
CA PRO A 29 -30.70 10.41 -9.85
C PRO A 29 -30.28 11.26 -8.65
N VAL A 30 -30.87 10.97 -7.48
CA VAL A 30 -30.41 11.52 -6.19
C VAL A 30 -29.14 10.77 -5.84
N GLY A 31 -28.07 11.13 -6.50
CA GLY A 31 -26.69 10.85 -6.22
C GLY A 31 -25.96 12.05 -6.80
N GLY A 32 -25.61 13.03 -5.99
CA GLY A 32 -24.60 13.99 -6.42
C GLY A 32 -23.39 13.15 -6.80
N GLU A 33 -22.96 13.21 -8.07
CA GLU A 33 -21.68 12.68 -8.50
C GLU A 33 -20.65 13.34 -7.58
N THR A 34 -20.04 12.56 -6.69
CA THR A 34 -18.88 13.02 -5.95
C THR A 34 -17.80 13.25 -7.00
N GLU A 35 -17.26 14.47 -7.06
CA GLU A 35 -16.16 14.78 -7.97
C GLU A 35 -15.03 13.78 -7.74
N SER A 36 -14.59 13.11 -8.81
CA SER A 36 -13.50 12.10 -8.70
C SER A 36 -12.22 12.77 -8.18
N THR A 37 -11.48 12.04 -7.35
CA THR A 37 -10.16 12.48 -6.89
C THR A 37 -9.24 12.77 -8.07
N LEU A 38 -9.34 12.00 -9.16
CA LEU A 38 -8.59 12.24 -10.38
C LEU A 38 -8.84 13.66 -10.92
N ASP A 39 -10.11 14.08 -11.05
CA ASP A 39 -10.45 15.39 -11.56
C ASP A 39 -9.95 16.50 -10.63
N THR A 40 -10.05 16.29 -9.32
CA THR A 40 -9.50 17.20 -8.31
C THR A 40 -7.97 17.35 -8.42
N VAL A 41 -7.24 16.25 -8.58
CA VAL A 41 -5.77 16.24 -8.74
C VAL A 41 -5.35 16.97 -10.00
N ILE A 42 -6.01 16.68 -11.14
CA ILE A 42 -5.74 17.35 -12.42
C ILE A 42 -6.04 18.85 -12.35
N ALA A 43 -7.19 19.24 -11.77
CA ALA A 43 -7.55 20.64 -11.61
C ALA A 43 -6.58 21.42 -10.71
N ARG A 44 -6.09 20.77 -9.66
CA ARG A 44 -5.09 21.33 -8.73
C ARG A 44 -3.69 21.37 -9.34
N GLY A 45 -3.36 20.45 -10.23
CA GLY A 45 -2.05 20.31 -10.85
C GLY A 45 -0.99 19.74 -9.90
N SER A 46 -1.39 19.02 -8.86
CA SER A 46 -0.49 18.34 -7.93
C SER A 46 -1.15 17.14 -7.26
N LEU A 47 -0.35 16.12 -6.92
CA LEU A 47 -0.75 14.91 -6.21
C LEU A 47 -0.36 15.02 -4.73
N LYS A 48 -1.29 14.81 -3.81
CA LYS A 48 -1.01 14.65 -2.38
C LYS A 48 -0.89 13.18 -2.05
N CYS A 49 0.33 12.70 -1.84
CA CYS A 49 0.61 11.30 -1.52
C CYS A 49 0.91 11.11 -0.03
N GLY A 50 0.10 10.31 0.65
CA GLY A 50 0.32 9.93 2.05
C GLY A 50 1.41 8.88 2.15
N VAL A 51 2.54 9.21 2.78
CA VAL A 51 3.76 8.41 2.78
C VAL A 51 4.34 8.21 4.18
N LYS A 52 5.34 7.36 4.28
CA LYS A 52 6.25 7.18 5.40
C LYS A 52 7.54 7.96 5.16
N ASP A 53 8.28 8.28 6.24
CA ASP A 53 9.53 9.05 6.17
C ASP A 53 10.72 8.38 6.86
N SER A 54 10.54 7.17 7.40
CA SER A 54 11.47 6.55 8.36
C SER A 54 11.79 5.08 8.08
N GLN A 55 11.50 4.60 6.87
CA GLN A 55 11.77 3.22 6.48
C GLN A 55 12.55 3.15 5.18
N TYR A 56 13.85 2.86 5.28
CA TYR A 56 14.72 2.60 4.13
C TYR A 56 14.10 1.55 3.20
N GLY A 57 14.18 1.80 1.90
CA GLY A 57 13.65 0.91 0.87
C GLY A 57 12.15 1.05 0.58
N MET A 58 11.34 1.59 1.49
CA MET A 58 9.90 1.79 1.28
C MET A 58 9.52 3.27 1.20
N GLY A 59 9.65 4.00 2.30
CA GLY A 59 9.42 5.44 2.37
C GLY A 59 10.37 6.07 3.37
N TYR A 60 11.34 6.81 2.88
CA TYR A 60 12.38 7.42 3.71
C TYR A 60 12.65 8.87 3.28
N LEU A 61 12.79 9.76 4.27
CA LEU A 61 13.17 11.15 4.05
C LEU A 61 14.68 11.31 4.27
N GLU A 62 15.39 11.60 3.20
CA GLU A 62 16.82 11.83 3.20
C GLU A 62 17.17 13.17 3.90
N ALA A 63 18.41 13.30 4.35
CA ALA A 63 18.88 14.49 5.05
C ALA A 63 18.83 15.78 4.19
N ASP A 64 18.80 15.65 2.88
CA ASP A 64 18.67 16.77 1.94
C ASP A 64 17.20 17.15 1.65
N GLY A 65 16.24 16.43 2.22
CA GLY A 65 14.81 16.64 2.04
C GLY A 65 14.19 15.83 0.91
N THR A 66 14.95 14.96 0.24
CA THR A 66 14.44 14.08 -0.82
C THR A 66 13.76 12.85 -0.21
N TYR A 67 12.61 12.45 -0.77
CA TYR A 67 11.97 11.19 -0.42
C TYR A 67 12.45 10.07 -1.36
N THR A 68 12.72 8.88 -0.79
CA THR A 68 13.19 7.69 -1.50
C THR A 68 12.44 6.43 -1.07
N GLY A 69 12.45 5.38 -1.91
CA GLY A 69 11.88 4.07 -1.62
C GLY A 69 10.70 3.68 -2.53
N LEU A 70 10.30 2.41 -2.48
CA LEU A 70 9.33 1.80 -3.39
C LEU A 70 7.95 2.46 -3.36
N ASP A 71 7.46 2.82 -2.16
CA ASP A 71 6.21 3.57 -2.00
C ASP A 71 6.30 4.97 -2.63
N ILE A 72 7.49 5.58 -2.57
CA ILE A 72 7.76 6.88 -3.19
C ILE A 72 7.83 6.75 -4.72
N GLU A 73 8.48 5.71 -5.24
CA GLU A 73 8.48 5.42 -6.68
C GLU A 73 7.05 5.18 -7.20
N TYR A 74 6.18 4.56 -6.40
CA TYR A 74 4.78 4.41 -6.77
C TYR A 74 4.03 5.76 -6.78
N CYS A 75 4.23 6.66 -5.81
CA CYS A 75 3.69 8.03 -5.87
C CYS A 75 4.15 8.77 -7.14
N LYS A 76 5.45 8.67 -7.48
CA LYS A 76 6.02 9.25 -8.71
C LYS A 76 5.40 8.66 -9.97
N ALA A 77 5.18 7.33 -9.99
CA ALA A 77 4.55 6.62 -11.10
C ALA A 77 3.10 7.13 -11.34
N VAL A 78 2.32 7.27 -10.26
CA VAL A 78 0.95 7.81 -10.34
C VAL A 78 0.97 9.25 -10.86
N ALA A 79 1.82 10.13 -10.33
CA ALA A 79 1.94 11.51 -10.81
C ALA A 79 2.32 11.56 -12.31
N ALA A 80 3.30 10.75 -12.73
CA ALA A 80 3.74 10.69 -14.14
C ALA A 80 2.62 10.20 -15.07
N ALA A 81 1.80 9.23 -14.63
CA ALA A 81 0.66 8.74 -15.40
C ALA A 81 -0.38 9.83 -15.66
N LEU A 82 -0.54 10.77 -14.73
CA LEU A 82 -1.42 11.93 -14.83
C LEU A 82 -0.81 13.09 -15.65
N GLY A 83 0.45 12.97 -16.10
CA GLY A 83 1.17 14.03 -16.80
C GLY A 83 1.69 15.14 -15.88
N LEU A 84 1.75 14.90 -14.58
CA LEU A 84 2.38 15.76 -13.58
C LEU A 84 3.91 15.52 -13.59
N ASP A 85 4.69 16.52 -13.15
CA ASP A 85 6.13 16.37 -12.94
C ASP A 85 6.39 15.73 -11.57
N PRO A 86 6.90 14.49 -11.49
CA PRO A 86 7.15 13.83 -10.22
C PRO A 86 8.16 14.53 -9.31
N ALA A 87 8.96 15.44 -9.85
CA ALA A 87 9.96 16.17 -9.08
C ALA A 87 9.38 17.41 -8.37
N THR A 88 8.28 17.98 -8.87
CA THR A 88 7.73 19.25 -8.38
C THR A 88 6.27 19.21 -8.00
N ASP A 89 5.50 18.29 -8.56
CA ASP A 89 4.04 18.30 -8.47
C ASP A 89 3.49 17.23 -7.50
N ILE A 90 4.35 16.69 -6.61
CA ILE A 90 3.95 15.79 -5.53
C ILE A 90 4.13 16.49 -4.19
N GLU A 91 3.03 16.54 -3.43
CA GLU A 91 3.05 16.90 -2.01
C GLU A 91 3.08 15.61 -1.19
N TYR A 92 4.21 15.31 -0.56
CA TYR A 92 4.33 14.18 0.35
C TYR A 92 3.81 14.55 1.73
N VAL A 93 2.77 13.85 2.20
CA VAL A 93 2.14 14.07 3.49
C VAL A 93 2.49 12.92 4.42
N LEU A 94 3.08 13.21 5.58
CA LEU A 94 3.43 12.16 6.54
C LEU A 94 2.16 11.51 7.12
N ALA A 95 2.00 10.22 6.86
CA ALA A 95 0.90 9.40 7.33
C ALA A 95 1.42 8.35 8.33
N THR A 96 1.01 8.46 9.59
CA THR A 96 1.37 7.52 10.67
C THR A 96 0.47 6.29 10.70
N GLY A 97 0.78 5.31 11.57
CA GLY A 97 -0.09 4.15 11.79
C GLY A 97 -1.51 4.54 12.23
N SER A 98 -1.62 5.58 13.04
CA SER A 98 -2.87 6.00 13.69
C SER A 98 -3.71 6.98 12.86
N ASN A 99 -3.10 7.87 12.02
CA ASN A 99 -3.85 8.93 11.34
C ASN A 99 -4.10 8.70 9.84
N ARG A 100 -3.44 7.71 9.20
CA ARG A 100 -3.42 7.55 7.74
C ARG A 100 -4.80 7.44 7.07
N PHE A 101 -5.74 6.72 7.70
CA PHE A 101 -7.09 6.57 7.16
C PHE A 101 -7.96 7.82 7.40
N GLU A 102 -7.69 8.57 8.47
CA GLU A 102 -8.32 9.87 8.70
C GLU A 102 -7.87 10.90 7.64
N LEU A 103 -6.56 10.95 7.34
CA LEU A 103 -6.02 11.80 6.28
C LEU A 103 -6.63 11.47 4.91
N LEU A 104 -6.84 10.18 4.61
CA LEU A 104 -7.47 9.74 3.38
C LEU A 104 -8.96 10.15 3.34
N ALA A 105 -9.70 9.88 4.41
CA ALA A 105 -11.13 10.17 4.51
C ALA A 105 -11.44 11.69 4.51
N SER A 106 -10.53 12.52 5.06
CA SER A 106 -10.65 13.98 5.13
C SER A 106 -10.14 14.72 3.89
N GLU A 107 -9.70 13.99 2.84
CA GLU A 107 -9.14 14.55 1.60
C GLU A 107 -7.84 15.37 1.81
N GLU A 108 -7.17 15.17 2.94
CA GLU A 108 -5.85 15.72 3.17
C GLU A 108 -4.79 15.04 2.32
N ILE A 109 -5.04 13.79 1.90
CA ILE A 109 -4.28 13.05 0.89
C ILE A 109 -5.22 12.51 -0.19
N ASP A 110 -4.71 12.40 -1.41
CA ASP A 110 -5.45 11.85 -2.55
C ASP A 110 -5.31 10.32 -2.62
N VAL A 111 -4.14 9.83 -2.23
CA VAL A 111 -3.79 8.41 -2.21
C VAL A 111 -2.89 8.13 -1.02
N LEU A 112 -3.07 6.95 -0.43
CA LEU A 112 -2.22 6.45 0.66
C LEU A 112 -1.30 5.37 0.13
N ILE A 113 0.01 5.64 0.05
CA ILE A 113 1.03 4.68 -0.38
C ILE A 113 2.12 4.64 0.70
N ARG A 114 1.89 3.81 1.72
CA ARG A 114 2.78 3.79 2.90
C ARG A 114 2.68 2.46 3.68
N THR A 115 3.23 1.39 3.14
CA THR A 115 3.27 0.07 3.82
C THR A 115 1.95 -0.25 4.54
N THR A 116 0.82 -0.16 3.82
CA THR A 116 -0.51 -0.37 4.40
C THR A 116 -1.02 -1.75 4.06
N THR A 117 -1.14 -2.60 5.07
CA THR A 117 -1.66 -3.96 4.90
C THR A 117 -3.13 -3.94 4.53
N TRP A 118 -3.47 -4.60 3.44
CA TRP A 118 -4.84 -4.85 3.03
C TRP A 118 -5.49 -5.85 3.99
N THR A 119 -6.50 -5.42 4.72
CA THR A 119 -7.27 -6.26 5.63
C THR A 119 -8.76 -6.02 5.44
N THR A 120 -9.59 -7.03 5.75
CA THR A 120 -11.06 -6.94 5.65
C THR A 120 -11.62 -5.76 6.45
N SER A 121 -11.09 -5.50 7.66
CA SER A 121 -11.60 -4.39 8.47
C SER A 121 -11.24 -3.02 7.91
N ARG A 122 -10.06 -2.86 7.31
CA ARG A 122 -9.64 -1.60 6.67
C ARG A 122 -10.44 -1.33 5.40
N ASP A 123 -10.64 -2.37 4.61
CA ASP A 123 -11.38 -2.34 3.38
C ASP A 123 -12.88 -2.09 3.61
N ALA A 124 -13.50 -2.85 4.51
CA ALA A 124 -14.94 -2.80 4.73
C ALA A 124 -15.43 -1.69 5.68
N ASP A 125 -14.58 -1.24 6.65
CA ASP A 125 -15.03 -0.37 7.74
C ASP A 125 -14.42 1.05 7.70
N LEU A 126 -13.34 1.28 6.92
CA LEU A 126 -12.62 2.56 6.96
C LEU A 126 -12.80 3.43 5.70
N ASN A 127 -13.79 3.12 4.86
CA ASN A 127 -14.05 3.82 3.59
C ASN A 127 -12.78 3.94 2.72
N ALA A 128 -12.06 2.83 2.56
CA ALA A 128 -10.83 2.77 1.79
C ALA A 128 -10.83 1.57 0.86
N ASP A 129 -10.68 1.79 -0.43
CA ASP A 129 -10.43 0.79 -1.44
C ASP A 129 -8.93 0.55 -1.62
N PHE A 130 -8.53 -0.71 -1.78
CA PHE A 130 -7.14 -1.06 -2.00
C PHE A 130 -6.81 -1.28 -3.48
N ALA A 131 -5.71 -0.69 -3.92
CA ALA A 131 -5.28 -0.62 -5.31
C ALA A 131 -4.14 -1.61 -5.62
N GLY A 132 -4.44 -2.92 -5.60
CA GLY A 132 -3.45 -3.96 -5.87
C GLY A 132 -2.35 -4.08 -4.81
N ILE A 133 -1.73 -5.25 -4.72
CA ILE A 133 -0.65 -5.49 -3.74
C ILE A 133 0.68 -5.09 -4.36
N ASN A 134 1.33 -4.07 -3.80
CA ASN A 134 2.62 -3.57 -4.29
C ASN A 134 3.82 -4.25 -3.61
N PHE A 135 3.64 -4.81 -2.40
CA PHE A 135 4.69 -5.54 -1.71
C PHE A 135 4.10 -6.63 -0.80
N TYR A 136 4.61 -7.84 -0.89
CA TYR A 136 4.26 -8.95 0.00
C TYR A 136 5.22 -8.99 1.17
N ASP A 137 4.70 -8.80 2.37
CA ASP A 137 5.46 -8.77 3.61
C ASP A 137 4.89 -9.74 4.66
N GLY A 138 5.51 -9.79 5.79
CA GLY A 138 5.07 -10.46 7.00
C GLY A 138 5.54 -9.68 8.21
N GLN A 139 5.04 -10.01 9.41
CA GLN A 139 5.50 -9.40 10.64
C GLN A 139 6.73 -10.13 11.18
N GLY A 140 7.75 -9.36 11.58
CA GLY A 140 8.97 -9.83 12.23
C GLY A 140 9.19 -9.23 13.62
N ILE A 141 10.19 -9.72 14.32
CA ILE A 141 10.66 -9.20 15.60
C ILE A 141 12.16 -8.97 15.54
N LEU A 142 12.58 -7.72 15.75
CA LEU A 142 13.98 -7.33 15.97
C LEU A 142 14.26 -7.35 17.47
N VAL A 143 15.33 -8.02 17.89
CA VAL A 143 15.66 -8.25 19.30
C VAL A 143 17.03 -7.68 19.64
N ASN A 144 17.14 -6.99 20.77
CA ASN A 144 18.40 -6.67 21.41
C ASN A 144 18.90 -7.90 22.15
N LEU A 145 19.89 -8.58 21.59
CA LEU A 145 20.40 -9.84 22.10
C LEU A 145 21.10 -9.69 23.48
N ASP A 146 21.61 -8.51 23.78
CA ASP A 146 22.28 -8.24 25.06
C ASP A 146 21.29 -8.13 26.24
N ALA A 147 19.98 -8.03 25.96
CA ALA A 147 18.94 -8.03 26.99
C ALA A 147 18.60 -9.43 27.55
N TYR A 148 19.18 -10.49 26.97
CA TYR A 148 18.79 -11.88 27.27
C TYR A 148 19.99 -12.76 27.65
N ASP A 149 19.76 -13.66 28.63
CA ASP A 149 20.67 -14.75 29.00
C ASP A 149 19.82 -15.99 29.38
N PRO A 150 19.81 -17.06 28.56
CA PRO A 150 20.51 -17.23 27.30
C PRO A 150 19.99 -16.34 26.15
N VAL A 151 20.81 -16.09 25.14
CA VAL A 151 20.46 -15.34 23.93
C VAL A 151 19.38 -16.10 23.14
N PRO A 152 18.24 -15.44 22.78
CA PRO A 152 17.17 -16.11 22.06
C PRO A 152 17.54 -16.36 20.59
N THR A 153 17.04 -17.46 20.04
CA THR A 153 17.17 -17.86 18.64
C THR A 153 15.82 -18.00 17.93
N SER A 154 14.74 -17.80 18.67
CA SER A 154 13.35 -17.93 18.21
C SER A 154 12.48 -16.93 18.96
N ALA A 155 11.43 -16.43 18.30
CA ALA A 155 10.40 -15.59 18.92
C ALA A 155 9.67 -16.33 20.06
N LEU A 156 9.67 -17.66 20.07
CA LEU A 156 9.10 -18.49 21.16
C LEU A 156 9.89 -18.42 22.48
N GLU A 157 11.07 -17.82 22.47
CA GLU A 157 11.93 -17.66 23.65
C GLU A 157 11.81 -16.25 24.27
N LEU A 158 10.84 -15.44 23.80
CA LEU A 158 10.63 -14.04 24.24
C LEU A 158 9.53 -13.89 25.31
N ASP A 159 9.21 -14.95 26.06
CA ASP A 159 8.23 -14.87 27.14
C ASP A 159 8.64 -13.83 28.19
N GLY A 160 7.72 -12.92 28.54
CA GLY A 160 7.95 -11.82 29.46
C GLY A 160 8.66 -10.59 28.89
N ALA A 161 8.97 -10.56 27.59
CA ALA A 161 9.69 -9.47 26.93
C ALA A 161 8.90 -8.16 26.97
N LYS A 162 9.62 -7.04 26.97
CA LYS A 162 9.07 -5.73 26.64
C LYS A 162 9.25 -5.48 25.14
N ILE A 163 8.15 -5.29 24.43
CA ILE A 163 8.17 -5.20 22.97
C ILE A 163 7.66 -3.83 22.52
N CYS A 164 8.50 -3.08 21.83
CA CYS A 164 8.11 -1.86 21.14
C CYS A 164 7.17 -2.21 19.96
N VAL A 165 6.03 -1.51 19.88
CA VAL A 165 5.01 -1.73 18.83
C VAL A 165 4.33 -0.42 18.44
N GLY A 166 4.12 -0.22 17.15
CA GLY A 166 3.38 0.93 16.63
C GLY A 166 1.86 0.78 16.84
N ILE A 167 1.22 1.80 17.41
CA ILE A 167 -0.24 1.81 17.60
C ILE A 167 -0.99 1.94 16.27
N GLY A 168 -2.23 1.41 16.21
CA GLY A 168 -3.08 1.46 15.02
C GLY A 168 -2.56 0.62 13.84
N THR A 169 -1.68 -0.34 14.12
CA THR A 169 -1.11 -1.24 13.12
C THR A 169 -1.69 -2.65 13.22
N THR A 170 -1.60 -3.43 12.13
CA THR A 170 -1.88 -4.87 12.16
C THR A 170 -0.94 -5.60 13.12
N THR A 171 0.31 -5.13 13.17
CA THR A 171 1.36 -5.75 13.99
C THR A 171 1.10 -5.62 15.50
N GLU A 172 0.33 -4.62 15.94
CA GLU A 172 -0.14 -4.50 17.34
C GLU A 172 -1.10 -5.66 17.71
N GLY A 173 -2.06 -5.96 16.85
CA GLY A 173 -2.98 -7.09 17.06
C GLY A 173 -2.29 -8.45 16.93
N ASN A 174 -1.48 -8.62 15.87
CA ASN A 174 -0.83 -9.89 15.58
C ASN A 174 0.16 -10.32 16.67
N ILE A 175 0.91 -9.38 17.28
CA ILE A 175 1.83 -9.74 18.38
C ILE A 175 1.07 -10.25 19.60
N ALA A 176 -0.09 -9.64 19.91
CA ALA A 176 -0.94 -10.09 21.00
C ALA A 176 -1.49 -11.51 20.74
N ASP A 177 -1.93 -11.77 19.52
CA ASP A 177 -2.42 -13.09 19.11
C ASP A 177 -1.30 -14.14 19.15
N TYR A 178 -0.11 -13.81 18.64
CA TYR A 178 1.04 -14.72 18.64
C TYR A 178 1.45 -15.15 20.04
N PHE A 179 1.56 -14.22 20.98
CA PHE A 179 1.91 -14.51 22.36
C PHE A 179 0.80 -15.31 23.07
N THR A 180 -0.47 -14.95 22.83
CA THR A 180 -1.62 -15.68 23.40
C THR A 180 -1.67 -17.14 22.93
N VAL A 181 -1.49 -17.39 21.61
CA VAL A 181 -1.55 -18.75 21.04
C VAL A 181 -0.40 -19.66 21.57
N ASN A 182 0.72 -19.04 21.91
CA ASN A 182 1.90 -19.77 22.42
C ASN A 182 2.00 -19.79 23.96
N ASP A 183 0.93 -19.41 24.68
CA ASP A 183 0.89 -19.33 26.14
C ASP A 183 2.04 -18.48 26.73
N MET A 184 2.39 -17.39 26.07
CA MET A 184 3.44 -16.44 26.44
C MET A 184 2.84 -15.10 26.87
N GLU A 185 3.57 -14.36 27.69
CA GLU A 185 3.21 -12.99 28.09
C GLU A 185 4.23 -12.00 27.54
N TYR A 186 3.83 -10.75 27.32
CA TYR A 186 4.71 -9.64 26.99
C TYR A 186 4.17 -8.33 27.54
N THR A 187 5.04 -7.31 27.57
CA THR A 187 4.65 -5.94 27.88
C THR A 187 4.78 -5.08 26.64
N ALA A 188 3.66 -4.55 26.12
CA ALA A 188 3.68 -3.64 25.01
C ALA A 188 4.27 -2.27 25.43
N VAL A 189 5.25 -1.78 24.67
CA VAL A 189 5.78 -0.43 24.73
C VAL A 189 5.30 0.29 23.48
N ASN A 190 4.21 1.03 23.61
CA ASN A 190 3.50 1.64 22.50
C ASN A 190 4.24 2.88 21.98
N SER A 191 4.24 3.06 20.67
CA SER A 191 4.83 4.20 19.97
C SER A 191 3.88 4.72 18.89
N ASP A 192 3.83 6.04 18.71
CA ASP A 192 3.02 6.67 17.67
C ASP A 192 3.70 6.59 16.29
N ASP A 193 5.02 6.54 16.27
CA ASP A 193 5.84 6.51 15.05
C ASP A 193 7.11 5.66 15.22
N ALA A 194 7.80 5.39 14.11
CA ALA A 194 9.01 4.57 14.10
C ALA A 194 10.21 5.25 14.77
N ALA A 195 10.30 6.57 14.76
CA ALA A 195 11.40 7.30 15.41
C ALA A 195 11.32 7.16 16.93
N THR A 196 10.11 7.27 17.48
CA THR A 196 9.84 7.01 18.90
C THR A 196 10.16 5.57 19.29
N ALA A 197 9.69 4.60 18.48
CA ALA A 197 9.98 3.17 18.70
C ALA A 197 11.48 2.88 18.67
N LYS A 198 12.21 3.47 17.71
CA LYS A 198 13.66 3.34 17.59
C LYS A 198 14.37 3.88 18.85
N ALA A 199 14.03 5.08 19.29
CA ALA A 199 14.61 5.68 20.48
C ALA A 199 14.35 4.82 21.74
N GLN A 200 13.13 4.27 21.89
CA GLN A 200 12.79 3.36 23.01
C GLN A 200 13.55 2.03 22.95
N PHE A 201 13.82 1.52 21.74
CA PHE A 201 14.61 0.31 21.57
C PHE A 201 16.09 0.55 21.86
N GLU A 202 16.65 1.68 21.42
CA GLU A 202 18.04 2.07 21.63
C GLU A 202 18.33 2.44 23.09
N ASP A 203 17.38 2.99 23.84
CA ASP A 203 17.55 3.33 25.26
C ASP A 203 17.23 2.17 26.23
N GLY A 204 16.80 1.01 25.69
CA GLY A 204 16.44 -0.17 26.47
C GLY A 204 15.09 -0.11 27.17
N SER A 205 14.22 0.82 26.79
CA SER A 205 12.81 0.85 27.26
C SER A 205 12.05 -0.39 26.80
N CYS A 206 12.42 -0.97 25.64
CA CYS A 206 11.97 -2.27 25.18
C CYS A 206 13.16 -3.17 24.79
N ASP A 207 12.96 -4.48 24.94
CA ASP A 207 13.97 -5.51 24.70
C ASP A 207 13.91 -6.03 23.26
N ALA A 208 12.73 -5.87 22.64
CA ALA A 208 12.44 -6.25 21.27
C ALA A 208 11.55 -5.19 20.60
N TRP A 209 11.53 -5.20 19.27
CA TRP A 209 10.70 -4.31 18.47
C TRP A 209 10.03 -5.11 17.36
N THR A 210 8.69 -4.98 17.21
CA THR A 210 7.94 -5.69 16.19
C THR A 210 7.31 -4.74 15.17
N GLY A 211 7.25 -5.20 13.93
CA GLY A 211 6.68 -4.52 12.78
C GLY A 211 6.78 -5.41 11.55
N ASP A 212 6.44 -4.85 10.39
CA ASP A 212 6.65 -5.54 9.11
C ASP A 212 8.11 -5.97 8.99
N MET A 213 8.38 -7.14 8.42
CA MET A 213 9.73 -7.67 8.26
C MET A 213 10.62 -6.68 7.49
N SER A 214 10.09 -6.06 6.43
CA SER A 214 10.79 -5.01 5.69
C SER A 214 11.16 -3.82 6.58
N ALA A 215 10.26 -3.44 7.50
CA ALA A 215 10.54 -2.39 8.48
C ALA A 215 11.61 -2.83 9.47
N MET A 216 11.56 -4.07 10.00
CA MET A 216 12.58 -4.57 10.93
C MET A 216 13.97 -4.64 10.30
N VAL A 217 14.05 -5.02 9.02
CA VAL A 217 15.31 -4.99 8.26
C VAL A 217 15.83 -3.55 8.13
N ALA A 218 14.96 -2.61 7.74
CA ALA A 218 15.31 -1.20 7.60
C ALA A 218 15.75 -0.57 8.93
N GLN A 219 15.03 -0.86 10.01
CA GLN A 219 15.36 -0.33 11.34
C GLN A 219 16.68 -0.92 11.85
N LYS A 220 16.90 -2.22 11.66
CA LYS A 220 18.18 -2.84 12.02
C LYS A 220 19.37 -2.20 11.30
N PHE A 221 19.20 -1.88 10.01
CA PHE A 221 20.22 -1.18 9.22
C PHE A 221 20.52 0.22 9.80
N GLY A 222 19.50 0.95 10.24
CA GLY A 222 19.60 2.30 10.77
C GLY A 222 19.86 2.41 12.28
N LEU A 223 20.10 1.30 13.02
CA LEU A 223 20.36 1.35 14.46
C LEU A 223 21.69 2.05 14.80
N ASP A 224 21.70 2.72 15.95
CA ASP A 224 22.94 3.10 16.61
C ASP A 224 23.62 1.85 17.20
N THR A 225 24.70 1.43 16.53
CA THR A 225 25.46 0.23 16.93
C THR A 225 26.25 0.41 18.23
N GLU A 226 26.40 1.63 18.77
CA GLU A 226 26.94 1.85 20.10
C GLU A 226 25.89 1.61 21.18
N ALA A 227 24.61 1.97 20.89
CA ALA A 227 23.48 1.75 21.80
C ALA A 227 23.02 0.28 21.80
N VAL A 228 22.93 -0.35 20.61
CA VAL A 228 22.51 -1.74 20.44
C VAL A 228 23.54 -2.51 19.59
N PRO A 229 24.67 -2.94 20.20
CA PRO A 229 25.76 -3.57 19.45
C PRO A 229 25.43 -4.96 18.92
N ASN A 230 24.51 -5.70 19.58
CA ASN A 230 24.13 -7.05 19.21
C ASN A 230 22.62 -7.14 19.00
N SER A 231 22.17 -7.15 17.75
CA SER A 231 20.75 -7.30 17.40
C SER A 231 20.54 -8.36 16.33
N ALA A 232 19.40 -9.06 16.40
CA ALA A 232 18.98 -10.00 15.40
C ALA A 232 17.48 -9.90 15.12
N ILE A 233 17.08 -10.20 13.90
CA ILE A 233 15.67 -10.44 13.56
C ILE A 233 15.41 -11.93 13.77
N MET A 234 14.33 -12.26 14.49
CA MET A 234 13.93 -13.64 14.70
C MET A 234 13.45 -14.30 13.41
N PRO A 235 13.66 -15.62 13.25
CA PRO A 235 13.38 -16.28 11.97
C PRO A 235 11.89 -16.46 11.65
N GLU A 236 11.01 -16.29 12.63
CA GLU A 236 9.58 -16.47 12.45
C GLU A 236 8.93 -15.28 11.76
N LEU A 237 8.02 -15.59 10.82
CA LEU A 237 7.02 -14.63 10.33
C LEU A 237 5.72 -14.84 11.09
N LEU A 238 5.26 -13.82 11.81
CA LEU A 238 4.10 -13.91 12.70
C LEU A 238 2.78 -13.74 11.95
N SER A 239 2.80 -13.09 10.79
CA SER A 239 1.61 -12.81 9.99
C SER A 239 1.89 -12.75 8.49
N LYS A 240 0.84 -12.49 7.71
CA LYS A 240 0.89 -12.08 6.32
C LYS A 240 0.54 -10.60 6.26
N GLU A 241 1.38 -9.82 5.62
CA GLU A 241 1.18 -8.38 5.43
C GLU A 241 1.22 -8.06 3.92
N PRO A 242 0.10 -8.26 3.20
CA PRO A 242 0.01 -7.81 1.81
C PRO A 242 -0.15 -6.29 1.79
N LEU A 243 0.93 -5.58 1.45
CA LEU A 243 0.96 -4.12 1.44
C LEU A 243 0.40 -3.61 0.11
N ALA A 244 -0.46 -2.60 0.18
CA ALA A 244 -1.09 -2.02 -0.99
C ALA A 244 -1.31 -0.51 -0.84
N ALA A 245 -1.41 0.19 -1.96
CA ALA A 245 -1.93 1.54 -1.98
C ALA A 245 -3.42 1.53 -1.63
N ALA A 246 -3.94 2.63 -1.07
CA ALA A 246 -5.35 2.77 -0.79
C ALA A 246 -5.87 4.14 -1.26
N THR A 247 -7.07 4.14 -1.80
CA THR A 247 -7.85 5.31 -2.21
C THR A 247 -9.10 5.43 -1.36
N ARG A 248 -9.87 6.50 -1.50
CA ARG A 248 -11.19 6.60 -0.90
C ARG A 248 -12.14 5.61 -1.55
N ASP A 249 -13.05 5.07 -0.76
CA ASP A 249 -14.16 4.22 -1.23
C ASP A 249 -15.08 4.98 -2.18
N ASN A 250 -15.70 4.27 -3.13
CA ASN A 250 -16.62 4.80 -4.14
C ASN A 250 -16.00 5.84 -5.12
N ASP A 251 -14.70 5.74 -5.39
CA ASP A 251 -13.99 6.52 -6.41
C ASP A 251 -13.27 5.56 -7.37
N ASP A 252 -14.07 4.77 -8.10
CA ASP A 252 -13.61 3.67 -8.95
C ASP A 252 -12.62 4.15 -10.01
N ASP A 253 -12.88 5.29 -10.65
CA ASP A 253 -12.01 5.85 -11.70
C ASP A 253 -10.61 6.17 -11.13
N TRP A 254 -10.55 6.68 -9.92
CA TRP A 254 -9.29 6.97 -9.24
C TRP A 254 -8.57 5.69 -8.79
N ASN A 255 -9.32 4.76 -8.17
CA ASN A 255 -8.77 3.47 -7.75
C ASN A 255 -8.21 2.68 -8.95
N ASP A 256 -8.93 2.67 -10.08
CA ASP A 256 -8.48 2.04 -11.31
C ASP A 256 -7.17 2.66 -11.83
N VAL A 257 -7.04 3.98 -11.84
CA VAL A 257 -5.80 4.64 -12.26
C VAL A 257 -4.63 4.21 -11.36
N VAL A 258 -4.79 4.29 -10.04
CA VAL A 258 -3.73 3.90 -9.09
C VAL A 258 -3.37 2.42 -9.28
N THR A 259 -4.36 1.53 -9.34
CA THR A 259 -4.19 0.09 -9.54
C THR A 259 -3.45 -0.23 -10.83
N TRP A 260 -3.89 0.33 -11.95
CA TRP A 260 -3.34 -0.01 -13.26
C TRP A 260 -1.99 0.65 -13.54
N VAL A 261 -1.62 1.71 -12.85
CA VAL A 261 -0.24 2.23 -12.85
C VAL A 261 0.70 1.16 -12.30
N TRP A 262 0.39 0.55 -11.17
CA TRP A 262 1.19 -0.53 -10.59
C TRP A 262 1.24 -1.77 -11.49
N PHE A 263 0.09 -2.24 -11.97
CA PHE A 263 0.03 -3.38 -12.88
C PHE A 263 0.70 -3.09 -14.22
N GLY A 264 0.71 -1.84 -14.67
CA GLY A 264 1.46 -1.40 -15.84
C GLY A 264 2.97 -1.57 -15.67
N MET A 265 3.52 -1.22 -14.50
CA MET A 265 4.93 -1.42 -14.18
C MET A 265 5.31 -2.91 -14.16
N LEU A 266 4.45 -3.77 -13.58
CA LEU A 266 4.64 -5.23 -13.60
C LEU A 266 4.55 -5.80 -15.02
N THR A 267 3.59 -5.32 -15.83
CA THR A 267 3.43 -5.75 -17.23
C THR A 267 4.63 -5.32 -18.08
N ALA A 268 5.17 -4.13 -17.84
CA ALA A 268 6.37 -3.66 -18.52
C ALA A 268 7.58 -4.57 -18.23
N GLU A 269 7.76 -4.97 -16.98
CA GLU A 269 8.79 -5.95 -16.59
C GLU A 269 8.60 -7.29 -17.32
N GLU A 270 7.38 -7.84 -17.32
CA GLU A 270 7.04 -9.09 -18.02
C GLU A 270 7.37 -9.04 -19.53
N LEU A 271 7.16 -7.87 -20.15
CA LEU A 271 7.44 -7.64 -21.57
C LEU A 271 8.90 -7.25 -21.84
N GLY A 272 9.73 -7.12 -20.81
CA GLY A 272 11.12 -6.67 -20.93
C GLY A 272 11.24 -5.20 -21.37
N ILE A 273 10.23 -4.38 -21.08
CA ILE A 273 10.20 -2.95 -21.37
C ILE A 273 10.69 -2.19 -20.13
N THR A 274 11.68 -1.33 -20.34
CA THR A 274 12.39 -0.60 -19.28
C THR A 274 12.42 0.91 -19.58
N SER A 275 12.91 1.70 -18.61
CA SER A 275 13.19 3.14 -18.79
C SER A 275 14.15 3.41 -19.95
N ALA A 276 15.01 2.45 -20.28
CA ALA A 276 16.02 2.60 -21.32
C ALA A 276 15.54 2.22 -22.73
N ASN A 277 14.41 1.52 -22.89
CA ASN A 277 13.99 0.98 -24.18
C ASN A 277 12.51 1.20 -24.55
N TYR A 278 11.68 1.81 -23.70
CA TYR A 278 10.25 2.00 -23.95
C TYR A 278 9.95 2.80 -25.23
N ASP A 279 10.81 3.76 -25.60
CA ASP A 279 10.67 4.62 -26.78
C ASP A 279 11.05 3.91 -28.10
N SER A 280 11.77 2.80 -28.01
CA SER A 280 12.22 1.98 -29.13
C SER A 280 11.59 0.57 -29.15
N ALA A 281 10.61 0.31 -28.29
CA ALA A 281 9.90 -0.97 -28.24
C ALA A 281 9.18 -1.27 -29.57
N ASP A 282 9.15 -2.56 -29.95
CA ASP A 282 8.49 -3.00 -31.19
C ASP A 282 6.97 -2.91 -31.07
N MET A 283 6.37 -1.87 -31.66
CA MET A 283 4.92 -1.63 -31.67
C MET A 283 4.15 -2.57 -32.61
N THR A 284 4.82 -3.43 -33.37
CA THR A 284 4.13 -4.52 -34.12
C THR A 284 3.70 -5.66 -33.20
N ILE A 285 4.23 -5.70 -31.96
CA ILE A 285 3.79 -6.61 -30.91
C ILE A 285 2.57 -5.99 -30.22
N PRO A 286 1.37 -6.63 -30.32
CA PRO A 286 0.13 -6.01 -29.82
C PRO A 286 0.13 -5.74 -28.30
N ALA A 287 0.92 -6.46 -27.51
CA ALA A 287 1.05 -6.23 -26.08
C ALA A 287 1.81 -4.92 -25.79
N ASN A 288 2.92 -4.67 -26.53
CA ASN A 288 3.69 -3.43 -26.40
C ASN A 288 2.86 -2.22 -26.83
N GLU A 289 2.15 -2.34 -27.96
CA GLU A 289 1.29 -1.26 -28.45
C GLU A 289 0.20 -0.90 -27.43
N ARG A 290 -0.49 -1.91 -26.85
CA ARG A 290 -1.51 -1.65 -25.83
C ARG A 290 -0.93 -1.01 -24.57
N LEU A 291 0.21 -1.49 -24.09
CA LEU A 291 0.84 -0.93 -22.90
C LEU A 291 1.30 0.51 -23.10
N LEU A 292 1.88 0.81 -24.26
CA LEU A 292 2.60 2.07 -24.47
C LEU A 292 1.78 3.15 -25.19
N ASN A 293 0.72 2.78 -25.95
CA ASN A 293 -0.01 3.70 -26.80
C ASN A 293 -1.54 3.65 -26.62
N ASN A 294 -2.03 3.13 -25.50
CA ASN A 294 -3.45 3.04 -25.24
C ASN A 294 -3.76 3.37 -23.78
N ASN A 295 -4.78 4.18 -23.53
CA ASN A 295 -5.22 4.47 -22.16
C ASN A 295 -6.13 3.38 -21.57
N LEU A 296 -6.60 2.43 -22.38
CA LEU A 296 -7.42 1.29 -21.97
C LEU A 296 -8.73 1.67 -21.25
N GLY A 297 -9.19 2.91 -21.44
CA GLY A 297 -10.38 3.44 -20.79
C GLY A 297 -10.13 4.04 -19.41
N LEU A 298 -8.86 4.15 -18.99
CA LEU A 298 -8.51 4.74 -17.68
C LEU A 298 -8.72 6.25 -17.67
N GLY A 299 -9.12 6.74 -16.52
CA GLY A 299 -9.46 8.14 -16.26
C GLY A 299 -10.96 8.41 -16.32
N THR A 300 -11.37 9.63 -16.01
CA THR A 300 -12.76 10.08 -16.09
C THR A 300 -13.14 10.50 -17.52
N GLU A 301 -14.43 10.71 -17.79
CA GLU A 301 -14.88 11.27 -19.06
C GLU A 301 -14.26 12.66 -19.31
N ALA A 302 -14.11 13.47 -18.25
CA ALA A 302 -13.54 14.82 -18.33
C ALA A 302 -12.01 14.78 -18.49
N ASN A 303 -11.34 13.84 -17.85
CA ASN A 303 -9.89 13.71 -17.80
C ASN A 303 -9.45 12.26 -18.09
N PRO A 304 -9.62 11.76 -19.34
CA PRO A 304 -9.08 10.45 -19.71
C PRO A 304 -7.55 10.51 -19.69
N LEU A 305 -6.89 9.43 -19.24
CA LEU A 305 -5.44 9.38 -19.31
C LEU A 305 -4.95 9.51 -20.74
N ALA A 306 -3.76 10.11 -20.92
CA ALA A 306 -3.12 10.16 -22.23
C ALA A 306 -2.85 8.73 -22.73
N ALA A 307 -2.96 8.49 -24.04
CA ALA A 307 -2.64 7.17 -24.61
C ALA A 307 -1.19 6.72 -24.30
N THR A 308 -0.31 7.67 -24.01
CA THR A 308 1.12 7.44 -23.68
C THR A 308 1.42 7.49 -22.18
N TRP A 309 0.40 7.37 -21.32
CA TRP A 309 0.56 7.48 -19.87
C TRP A 309 1.64 6.53 -19.32
N MET A 310 1.68 5.29 -19.82
CA MET A 310 2.67 4.32 -19.36
C MET A 310 4.10 4.66 -19.82
N GLN A 311 4.27 5.31 -20.96
CA GLN A 311 5.58 5.85 -21.37
C GLN A 311 6.08 6.91 -20.38
N SER A 312 5.18 7.77 -19.89
CA SER A 312 5.51 8.76 -18.85
C SER A 312 5.95 8.10 -17.55
N VAL A 313 5.26 7.03 -17.13
CA VAL A 313 5.63 6.21 -15.94
C VAL A 313 7.03 5.62 -16.13
N LEU A 314 7.27 4.94 -17.27
CA LEU A 314 8.56 4.30 -17.54
C LEU A 314 9.71 5.31 -17.63
N ALA A 315 9.45 6.49 -18.16
CA ALA A 315 10.44 7.57 -18.19
C ALA A 315 10.80 8.09 -16.80
N ALA A 316 9.82 8.10 -15.87
CA ALA A 316 9.99 8.66 -14.54
C ALA A 316 10.62 7.67 -13.54
N VAL A 317 10.15 6.43 -13.52
CA VAL A 317 10.50 5.43 -12.48
C VAL A 317 10.92 4.07 -13.04
N GLY A 318 10.79 3.86 -14.36
CA GLY A 318 11.02 2.55 -14.96
C GLY A 318 9.90 1.55 -14.71
N ASN A 319 10.19 0.26 -14.90
CA ASN A 319 9.30 -0.85 -14.56
C ASN A 319 9.44 -1.25 -13.08
N TYR A 320 8.74 -2.30 -12.65
CA TYR A 320 8.78 -2.71 -11.24
C TYR A 320 10.18 -3.17 -10.78
N GLU A 321 10.92 -3.90 -11.62
CA GLU A 321 12.30 -4.32 -11.30
C GLU A 321 13.22 -3.11 -11.09
N GLU A 322 13.10 -2.09 -11.96
CA GLU A 322 13.91 -0.87 -11.87
C GLU A 322 13.57 -0.08 -10.60
N ALA A 323 12.27 0.12 -10.32
CA ALA A 323 11.81 0.80 -9.11
C ALA A 323 12.22 0.04 -7.83
N TYR A 324 12.14 -1.29 -7.83
CA TYR A 324 12.59 -2.12 -6.72
C TYR A 324 14.10 -2.02 -6.50
N THR A 325 14.88 -2.11 -7.57
CA THR A 325 16.34 -2.01 -7.52
C THR A 325 16.79 -0.65 -7.02
N GLU A 326 16.19 0.43 -7.52
CA GLU A 326 16.47 1.79 -7.04
C GLU A 326 16.17 1.91 -5.55
N SER A 327 15.08 1.32 -5.08
CA SER A 327 14.63 1.45 -3.70
C SER A 327 15.42 0.61 -2.69
N PHE A 328 15.80 -0.62 -3.05
CA PHE A 328 16.38 -1.57 -2.11
C PHE A 328 17.85 -1.92 -2.36
N CYS A 329 18.42 -1.57 -3.52
CA CYS A 329 19.75 -2.03 -3.89
C CYS A 329 20.75 -0.88 -4.19
N THR A 330 20.33 0.38 -4.08
CA THR A 330 21.17 1.56 -4.37
C THR A 330 21.41 2.46 -3.16
N PHE A 331 20.92 2.09 -1.99
CA PHE A 331 20.97 2.91 -0.77
C PHE A 331 22.39 3.04 -0.17
N ASP A 332 23.32 2.18 -0.55
CA ASP A 332 24.73 2.27 -0.19
C ASP A 332 25.65 1.77 -1.31
N ASP A 333 26.94 1.90 -1.13
CA ASP A 333 27.96 1.50 -2.12
C ASP A 333 28.33 0.00 -2.07
N SER A 334 27.65 -0.83 -1.26
CA SER A 334 27.97 -2.27 -1.10
C SER A 334 27.64 -3.07 -2.34
N GLY A 335 26.60 -2.65 -3.08
CA GLY A 335 26.03 -3.39 -4.20
C GLY A 335 25.14 -4.56 -3.77
N ASP A 336 24.90 -4.70 -2.46
CA ASP A 336 23.95 -5.64 -1.90
C ASP A 336 22.58 -4.96 -1.74
N CYS A 337 21.49 -5.72 -1.89
CA CYS A 337 20.16 -5.19 -1.62
C CYS A 337 19.84 -5.27 -0.12
N LEU A 338 19.20 -4.25 0.43
CA LEU A 338 18.66 -4.28 1.79
C LEU A 338 17.67 -5.45 1.96
N ILE A 339 16.84 -5.66 0.95
CA ILE A 339 15.96 -6.82 0.82
C ILE A 339 16.14 -7.36 -0.61
N ASP A 340 16.65 -8.59 -0.72
CA ASP A 340 16.80 -9.24 -2.03
C ASP A 340 15.43 -9.70 -2.54
N ARG A 341 15.12 -9.35 -3.78
CA ARG A 341 13.91 -9.77 -4.46
C ARG A 341 13.93 -11.23 -4.89
N ALA A 342 15.11 -11.74 -5.24
CA ALA A 342 15.28 -13.10 -5.73
C ALA A 342 14.85 -14.15 -4.70
N ASN A 343 14.06 -15.12 -5.13
CA ASN A 343 13.47 -16.17 -4.29
C ASN A 343 12.54 -15.66 -3.16
N SER A 344 12.10 -14.40 -3.23
CA SER A 344 11.12 -13.83 -2.31
C SER A 344 9.69 -13.88 -2.88
N GLN A 345 8.71 -13.56 -2.07
CA GLN A 345 7.32 -13.38 -2.53
C GLN A 345 7.17 -12.19 -3.50
N ASN A 346 8.11 -11.25 -3.46
CA ASN A 346 8.12 -10.07 -4.34
C ASN A 346 8.81 -10.33 -5.69
N ALA A 347 9.35 -11.53 -5.92
CA ALA A 347 9.77 -11.94 -7.25
C ALA A 347 8.58 -12.04 -8.20
N PRO A 348 8.79 -11.91 -9.52
CA PRO A 348 7.73 -12.09 -10.50
C PRO A 348 7.22 -13.54 -10.52
N TYR A 349 5.98 -13.74 -10.96
CA TYR A 349 5.34 -15.06 -10.92
C TYR A 349 6.09 -16.14 -11.73
N TRP A 350 6.75 -15.75 -12.83
CA TRP A 350 7.54 -16.69 -13.64
C TRP A 350 8.85 -17.14 -12.97
N GLU A 351 9.26 -16.46 -11.90
CA GLU A 351 10.38 -16.84 -11.03
C GLU A 351 9.92 -17.47 -9.71
N GLY A 352 8.61 -17.70 -9.56
CA GLY A 352 8.01 -18.35 -8.40
C GLY A 352 7.55 -17.42 -7.29
N GLY A 353 7.58 -16.10 -7.52
CA GLY A 353 7.02 -15.10 -6.61
C GLY A 353 5.51 -14.89 -6.79
N LEU A 354 4.98 -13.87 -6.17
CA LEU A 354 3.55 -13.52 -6.17
C LEU A 354 3.23 -12.25 -6.97
N GLN A 355 4.25 -11.54 -7.47
CA GLN A 355 4.00 -10.36 -8.31
C GLN A 355 3.45 -10.80 -9.66
N TYR A 356 2.17 -10.48 -9.88
CA TYR A 356 1.38 -10.92 -11.00
C TYR A 356 0.39 -9.84 -11.44
N SER A 357 0.52 -9.36 -12.67
CA SER A 357 -0.40 -8.38 -13.25
C SER A 357 -1.54 -9.08 -13.98
N PRO A 358 -2.80 -8.63 -13.82
CA PRO A 358 -3.87 -9.02 -14.72
C PRO A 358 -3.58 -8.56 -16.17
N PRO A 359 -4.12 -9.25 -17.20
CA PRO A 359 -3.89 -8.86 -18.59
C PRO A 359 -4.44 -7.47 -18.91
N MET A 360 -3.61 -6.58 -19.40
CA MET A 360 -3.99 -5.25 -19.90
C MET A 360 -4.64 -5.39 -21.30
N ARG A 361 -5.98 -5.27 -21.37
CA ARG A 361 -6.75 -5.46 -22.63
C ARG A 361 -7.96 -4.54 -22.71
#